data_e9975bd349f16715029405fdcb6e4b33
#
_entry.id   e9975bd349f16715029405fdcb6e4b33
#
_cell.length_a   1.000
_cell.length_b   1.000
_cell.length_c   1.000
_cell.angle_alpha   90.00
_cell.angle_beta   90.00
_cell.angle_gamma   90.00
#
_symmetry.space_group_name_H-M   'P 1'
#
loop_
_entity.id
_entity.type
_entity.pdbx_description
1 polymer ?
#
loop_
_entity_poly.entity_id
_entity_poly.type
_entity_poly.pdbx_seq_one_letter_code
_entity_poly.pdbx_strand_id
1 'polypeptide(L)'
;MRALFELSFLRRLERLRLVARHVRAGQAVGERRSTKRGTSVEFADYRDYARGDDLRRVDWNVYARLERPFVKLFEEEEDLAVHVLLDGSGSMEWGEETGRQGDKETRRQGDKGTRRQGDRETRRQGDKETRRQGEGDGNKWVYGRRLAVALGYIALVAGDQLKVAVLQSPISNLQPPTSNFQSQISNLQFGPVRGRGQALRLFNWLEGLVAGGATDLNGFLRAYAVAGGRPGLAVLISDLFSPGGYAEGLTALAARGHEVVVVHVLAPDEVDPPLGGDLRLVDVETGETQEVTLDATVQGLYRRRLAAWREEITAACRARDVRYVPVETDVPFERVVLYELRRVGVVR
;
A
#
# COMPACT_ATOMS: atom_id res chain seq x y z
N MET A 1 -4.76 18.24 -6.38
CA MET A 1 -5.91 17.37 -6.13
C MET A 1 -6.54 16.83 -7.42
N ARG A 2 -6.82 17.67 -8.44
CA ARG A 2 -7.42 17.21 -9.72
C ARG A 2 -6.49 16.32 -10.58
N ALA A 3 -5.19 16.31 -10.35
CA ALA A 3 -4.24 15.51 -11.13
C ALA A 3 -4.11 14.03 -10.67
N LEU A 4 -4.46 13.71 -9.42
CA LEU A 4 -4.34 12.36 -8.88
C LEU A 4 -5.64 11.56 -8.93
N PHE A 5 -6.80 12.22 -8.70
CA PHE A 5 -8.10 11.53 -8.68
C PHE A 5 -9.21 12.40 -9.26
N GLU A 6 -10.12 11.77 -10.01
CA GLU A 6 -11.38 12.39 -10.39
C GLU A 6 -12.31 12.56 -9.16
N LEU A 7 -13.11 13.64 -9.17
CA LEU A 7 -14.07 13.89 -8.09
C LEU A 7 -15.10 12.75 -7.92
N SER A 8 -15.46 12.10 -9.01
CA SER A 8 -16.33 10.93 -9.04
C SER A 8 -15.77 9.78 -8.23
N PHE A 9 -14.46 9.52 -8.35
CA PHE A 9 -13.77 8.46 -7.61
C PHE A 9 -13.64 8.82 -6.11
N LEU A 10 -13.28 10.06 -5.76
CA LEU A 10 -13.23 10.50 -4.36
C LEU A 10 -14.56 10.29 -3.63
N ARG A 11 -15.70 10.62 -4.28
CA ARG A 11 -17.03 10.35 -3.71
C ARG A 11 -17.31 8.86 -3.49
N ARG A 12 -16.73 7.99 -4.31
CA ARG A 12 -16.85 6.53 -4.13
C ARG A 12 -16.00 6.08 -2.95
N LEU A 13 -14.79 6.63 -2.77
CA LEU A 13 -13.92 6.34 -1.62
C LEU A 13 -14.55 6.77 -0.29
N GLU A 14 -15.32 7.86 -0.26
CA GLU A 14 -16.01 8.36 0.94
C GLU A 14 -17.05 7.38 1.53
N ARG A 15 -17.52 6.43 0.72
CA ARG A 15 -18.47 5.40 1.13
C ARG A 15 -17.82 4.12 1.62
N LEU A 16 -16.49 4.05 1.53
CA LEU A 16 -15.72 2.88 1.92
C LEU A 16 -15.16 3.03 3.33
N ARG A 17 -14.95 1.90 3.99
CA ARG A 17 -14.25 1.82 5.28
C ARG A 17 -13.19 0.72 5.21
N LEU A 18 -12.07 0.94 5.90
CA LEU A 18 -11.05 -0.09 6.10
C LEU A 18 -11.47 -0.99 7.26
N VAL A 19 -11.20 -2.28 7.12
CA VAL A 19 -11.62 -3.28 8.10
C VAL A 19 -10.43 -4.13 8.50
N ALA A 20 -10.20 -4.25 9.81
CA ALA A 20 -9.31 -5.23 10.41
C ALA A 20 -10.14 -6.36 11.06
N ARG A 21 -9.77 -7.62 10.81
CA ARG A 21 -10.50 -8.79 11.32
C ARG A 21 -10.22 -9.07 12.78
N HIS A 22 -8.96 -8.85 13.22
CA HIS A 22 -8.45 -9.30 14.51
C HIS A 22 -7.91 -8.18 15.41
N VAL A 23 -7.85 -6.96 14.93
CA VAL A 23 -7.42 -5.83 15.76
C VAL A 23 -8.55 -5.54 16.74
N ARG A 24 -8.56 -6.27 17.86
CA ARG A 24 -9.36 -5.90 19.03
C ARG A 24 -8.64 -4.72 19.66
N ALA A 25 -9.25 -3.54 19.59
CA ALA A 25 -8.78 -2.43 20.37
C ALA A 25 -8.75 -2.85 21.84
N GLY A 26 -7.57 -2.75 22.44
CA GLY A 26 -7.44 -2.64 23.89
C GLY A 26 -7.59 -3.90 24.74
N GLN A 27 -6.99 -5.04 24.36
CA GLN A 27 -6.50 -5.96 25.41
C GLN A 27 -5.02 -5.65 25.74
N ALA A 28 -4.76 -4.45 26.23
CA ALA A 28 -3.71 -4.30 27.21
C ALA A 28 -4.30 -4.83 28.53
N VAL A 29 -3.94 -6.06 28.89
CA VAL A 29 -4.06 -6.55 30.25
C VAL A 29 -3.20 -5.63 31.11
N GLY A 30 -3.84 -4.71 31.81
CA GLY A 30 -3.20 -3.74 32.70
C GLY A 30 -4.15 -2.59 32.96
N GLU A 31 -4.69 -2.58 34.16
CA GLU A 31 -5.49 -1.53 34.78
C GLU A 31 -4.92 -0.12 34.54
N ARG A 32 -5.33 0.54 33.43
CA ARG A 32 -5.22 2.00 33.34
C ARG A 32 -6.53 2.55 32.80
N ARG A 33 -7.34 3.08 33.69
CA ARG A 33 -8.50 3.90 33.38
C ARG A 33 -8.13 4.99 32.38
N SER A 34 -8.56 4.84 31.14
CA SER A 34 -8.46 5.91 30.14
C SER A 34 -9.55 6.94 30.43
N THR A 35 -9.16 8.06 31.02
CA THR A 35 -9.95 9.30 31.01
C THR A 35 -9.77 10.00 29.65
N LYS A 36 -10.39 9.52 28.60
CA LYS A 36 -10.50 10.28 27.34
C LYS A 36 -11.86 10.95 27.28
N ARG A 37 -11.86 12.29 27.43
CA ARG A 37 -12.95 13.18 27.06
C ARG A 37 -13.00 13.29 25.54
N GLY A 38 -14.19 13.07 24.95
CA GLY A 38 -14.55 13.57 23.62
C GLY A 38 -14.51 12.54 22.52
N THR A 39 -15.37 11.53 22.57
CA THR A 39 -15.90 10.84 21.40
C THR A 39 -17.39 10.60 21.66
N SER A 40 -18.21 10.83 20.65
CA SER A 40 -19.63 10.56 20.67
C SER A 40 -19.82 9.07 20.93
N VAL A 41 -20.28 8.73 22.12
CA VAL A 41 -20.59 7.35 22.50
C VAL A 41 -22.03 7.15 22.09
N GLU A 42 -22.29 6.37 21.04
CA GLU A 42 -23.65 6.03 20.67
C GLU A 42 -24.20 5.01 21.67
N PHE A 43 -25.45 5.24 22.09
CA PHE A 43 -26.16 4.32 22.96
C PHE A 43 -26.44 3.03 22.19
N ALA A 44 -25.96 1.89 22.70
CA ALA A 44 -26.15 0.59 22.06
C ALA A 44 -27.37 -0.15 22.61
N ASP A 45 -27.42 -0.34 23.94
CA ASP A 45 -28.47 -1.14 24.58
C ASP A 45 -28.47 -0.95 26.10
N TYR A 46 -29.47 -1.56 26.76
CA TYR A 46 -29.53 -1.68 28.19
C TYR A 46 -29.23 -3.12 28.64
N ARG A 47 -28.47 -3.26 29.70
CA ARG A 47 -28.22 -4.52 30.37
C ARG A 47 -28.67 -4.43 31.84
N ASP A 48 -29.21 -5.50 32.39
CA ASP A 48 -29.48 -5.56 33.82
C ASP A 48 -28.18 -5.35 34.62
N TYR A 49 -28.29 -4.58 35.68
CA TYR A 49 -27.19 -4.31 36.62
C TYR A 49 -26.77 -5.61 37.28
N ALA A 50 -25.48 -5.90 37.29
CA ALA A 50 -24.89 -6.98 38.07
C ALA A 50 -24.00 -6.40 39.19
N ARG A 51 -23.88 -7.13 40.29
CA ARG A 51 -23.05 -6.72 41.43
C ARG A 51 -21.60 -6.50 41.00
N GLY A 52 -21.11 -5.28 41.16
CA GLY A 52 -19.77 -4.87 40.72
C GLY A 52 -19.73 -3.93 39.51
N ASP A 53 -20.88 -3.70 38.86
CA ASP A 53 -20.99 -2.72 37.81
C ASP A 53 -20.83 -1.28 38.31
N ASP A 54 -20.26 -0.39 37.47
CA ASP A 54 -20.09 1.02 37.83
C ASP A 54 -21.45 1.74 37.88
N LEU A 55 -21.84 2.18 39.06
CA LEU A 55 -23.10 2.89 39.33
C LEU A 55 -23.26 4.19 38.50
N ARG A 56 -22.16 4.74 37.98
CA ARG A 56 -22.19 5.92 37.08
C ARG A 56 -22.79 5.61 35.70
N ARG A 57 -22.83 4.34 35.30
CA ARG A 57 -23.40 3.87 34.06
C ARG A 57 -24.85 3.42 34.18
N VAL A 58 -25.40 3.43 35.41
CA VAL A 58 -26.81 3.11 35.64
C VAL A 58 -27.70 4.25 35.15
N ASP A 59 -28.73 3.92 34.38
CA ASP A 59 -29.76 4.89 33.98
C ASP A 59 -30.77 5.08 35.09
N TRP A 60 -30.57 6.12 35.88
CA TRP A 60 -31.44 6.47 37.01
C TRP A 60 -32.87 6.87 36.56
N ASN A 61 -33.05 7.35 35.31
CA ASN A 61 -34.38 7.65 34.78
C ASN A 61 -35.18 6.39 34.46
N VAL A 62 -34.49 5.37 33.94
CA VAL A 62 -35.10 4.04 33.72
C VAL A 62 -35.41 3.37 35.04
N TYR A 63 -34.47 3.44 36.00
CA TYR A 63 -34.67 2.92 37.35
C TYR A 63 -35.90 3.53 38.01
N ALA A 64 -36.11 4.84 37.91
CA ALA A 64 -37.24 5.55 38.50
C ALA A 64 -38.61 5.11 37.91
N ARG A 65 -38.63 4.55 36.71
CA ARG A 65 -39.85 4.12 36.01
C ARG A 65 -40.13 2.61 36.15
N LEU A 66 -39.06 1.81 36.15
CA LEU A 66 -39.19 0.35 36.07
C LEU A 66 -38.79 -0.35 37.37
N GLU A 67 -38.27 0.39 38.38
CA GLU A 67 -37.75 -0.10 39.65
C GLU A 67 -36.67 -1.20 39.51
N ARG A 68 -36.05 -1.27 38.30
CA ARG A 68 -34.95 -2.17 37.98
C ARG A 68 -33.74 -1.37 37.49
N PRO A 69 -32.56 -1.64 38.05
CA PRO A 69 -31.34 -0.95 37.62
C PRO A 69 -30.83 -1.52 36.31
N PHE A 70 -30.74 -0.66 35.30
CA PHE A 70 -30.15 -0.95 34.01
C PHE A 70 -28.86 -0.19 33.83
N VAL A 71 -27.84 -0.84 33.27
CA VAL A 71 -26.58 -0.23 32.85
C VAL A 71 -26.66 0.10 31.36
N LYS A 72 -26.38 1.36 31.03
CA LYS A 72 -26.24 1.79 29.63
C LYS A 72 -25.01 1.13 29.03
N LEU A 73 -25.20 0.35 27.99
CA LEU A 73 -24.15 -0.10 27.10
C LEU A 73 -23.98 0.93 26.01
N PHE A 74 -22.74 1.31 25.80
CA PHE A 74 -22.37 2.23 24.73
C PHE A 74 -21.51 1.48 23.74
N GLU A 75 -21.81 1.60 22.44
CA GLU A 75 -20.86 1.23 21.39
C GLU A 75 -19.76 2.29 21.37
N GLU A 76 -18.57 1.92 21.80
CA GLU A 76 -17.38 2.71 21.56
C GLU A 76 -17.02 2.49 20.10
N GLU A 77 -17.23 3.48 19.21
CA GLU A 77 -16.63 3.47 17.87
C GLU A 77 -15.11 3.47 18.05
N GLU A 78 -14.53 2.28 17.97
CA GLU A 78 -13.09 2.13 18.10
C GLU A 78 -12.43 2.54 16.77
N ASP A 79 -11.80 3.71 16.78
CA ASP A 79 -10.99 4.17 15.67
C ASP A 79 -9.91 3.14 15.29
N LEU A 80 -9.88 2.72 14.06
CA LEU A 80 -8.84 1.86 13.53
C LEU A 80 -7.51 2.63 13.38
N ALA A 81 -6.40 2.02 13.80
CA ALA A 81 -5.09 2.50 13.39
C ALA A 81 -4.74 1.90 12.03
N VAL A 82 -4.52 2.74 11.04
CA VAL A 82 -4.18 2.36 9.66
C VAL A 82 -2.75 2.77 9.38
N HIS A 83 -1.94 1.80 8.98
CA HIS A 83 -0.55 1.96 8.60
C HIS A 83 -0.39 1.63 7.13
N VAL A 84 -0.02 2.59 6.31
CA VAL A 84 0.32 2.36 4.90
C VAL A 84 1.83 2.40 4.79
N LEU A 85 2.42 1.27 4.39
CA LEU A 85 3.85 1.08 4.21
C LEU A 85 4.11 0.99 2.72
N LEU A 86 4.68 2.02 2.12
CA LEU A 86 4.94 2.10 0.70
C LEU A 86 6.42 1.89 0.43
N ASP A 87 6.73 0.92 -0.39
CA ASP A 87 8.08 0.69 -0.89
C ASP A 87 8.47 1.81 -1.86
N GLY A 88 9.56 2.48 -1.56
CA GLY A 88 10.12 3.57 -2.35
C GLY A 88 11.50 3.26 -2.92
N SER A 89 11.85 1.98 -3.07
CA SER A 89 13.11 1.54 -3.66
C SER A 89 13.24 1.88 -5.15
N GLY A 90 14.45 1.74 -5.68
CA GLY A 90 14.73 1.94 -7.10
C GLY A 90 13.97 0.98 -8.01
N SER A 91 13.73 -0.26 -7.57
CA SER A 91 12.94 -1.23 -8.33
C SER A 91 11.51 -0.79 -8.59
N MET A 92 10.93 0.03 -7.70
CA MET A 92 9.58 0.59 -7.85
C MET A 92 9.49 1.67 -8.96
N GLU A 93 10.59 2.23 -9.43
CA GLU A 93 10.58 3.16 -10.58
C GLU A 93 10.34 2.46 -11.92
N TRP A 94 10.30 1.13 -11.94
CA TRP A 94 10.09 0.37 -13.17
C TRP A 94 8.67 0.55 -13.73
N GLY A 95 8.58 0.60 -15.06
CA GLY A 95 7.35 0.74 -15.83
C GLY A 95 7.28 2.05 -16.63
N GLU A 96 6.40 2.13 -17.63
CA GLU A 96 6.23 3.35 -18.43
C GLU A 96 5.46 4.42 -17.66
N GLU A 97 6.05 5.61 -17.52
CA GLU A 97 5.30 6.80 -17.13
C GLU A 97 4.49 7.30 -18.33
N THR A 98 3.17 7.15 -18.31
CA THR A 98 2.30 7.81 -19.28
C THR A 98 2.33 9.33 -19.04
N GLY A 99 3.32 10.04 -19.63
CA GLY A 99 3.35 11.50 -19.50
C GLY A 99 4.69 12.18 -19.75
N ARG A 100 5.83 11.51 -19.71
CA ARG A 100 7.11 12.11 -20.10
C ARG A 100 7.46 11.82 -21.56
N GLN A 101 7.08 12.75 -22.43
CA GLN A 101 7.76 12.94 -23.74
C GLN A 101 9.15 13.55 -23.45
N GLY A 102 10.17 12.71 -23.36
CA GLY A 102 11.55 13.18 -23.24
C GLY A 102 12.45 12.00 -22.92
N ASP A 103 13.01 11.41 -23.93
CA ASP A 103 14.27 10.69 -24.08
C ASP A 103 14.17 9.50 -25.04
N LYS A 104 13.68 9.82 -26.25
CA LYS A 104 13.81 8.94 -27.43
C LYS A 104 15.11 9.19 -28.22
N GLU A 105 16.13 9.77 -27.62
CA GLU A 105 17.32 10.19 -28.39
C GLU A 105 18.51 9.23 -28.38
N THR A 106 18.49 8.14 -27.62
CA THR A 106 19.66 7.24 -27.54
C THR A 106 19.52 5.92 -28.32
N ARG A 107 18.53 5.77 -29.20
CA ARG A 107 18.34 4.52 -29.99
C ARG A 107 18.40 4.68 -31.51
N ARG A 108 19.06 5.70 -32.03
CA ARG A 108 19.25 5.86 -33.49
C ARG A 108 20.69 6.16 -33.89
N GLN A 109 21.57 5.19 -33.71
CA GLN A 109 22.79 5.09 -34.52
C GLN A 109 22.98 3.64 -34.93
N GLY A 110 22.59 3.35 -36.16
CA GLY A 110 22.86 2.08 -36.84
C GLY A 110 21.67 1.60 -37.65
N ASP A 111 21.32 2.22 -38.74
CA ASP A 111 21.28 1.61 -40.06
C ASP A 111 20.81 2.63 -41.13
N LYS A 112 21.70 2.97 -42.04
CA LYS A 112 21.36 3.68 -43.28
C LYS A 112 21.24 2.64 -44.37
N GLY A 113 20.05 2.37 -44.82
CA GLY A 113 19.83 1.48 -45.96
C GLY A 113 18.43 1.58 -46.57
N THR A 114 18.36 2.39 -47.65
CA THR A 114 17.46 2.31 -48.83
C THR A 114 15.93 2.48 -48.67
N ARG A 115 15.50 3.59 -49.28
CA ARG A 115 14.14 3.97 -49.69
C ARG A 115 13.37 2.87 -50.42
N ARG A 116 12.07 2.70 -50.08
CA ARG A 116 10.97 2.61 -51.05
C ARG A 116 9.71 3.27 -50.49
N GLN A 117 9.24 4.30 -51.18
CA GLN A 117 7.97 4.97 -51.00
C GLN A 117 6.83 4.08 -51.56
N GLY A 118 5.71 4.03 -50.87
CA GLY A 118 4.47 3.48 -51.39
C GLY A 118 3.55 2.91 -50.28
N ASP A 119 2.42 3.59 -50.11
CA ASP A 119 1.15 3.06 -49.55
C ASP A 119 1.09 2.60 -48.10
N ARG A 120 0.83 3.51 -47.18
CA ARG A 120 0.25 3.23 -45.84
C ARG A 120 -0.32 4.47 -45.13
N GLU A 121 -1.34 5.07 -45.73
CA GLU A 121 -2.02 6.22 -45.08
C GLU A 121 -3.44 5.94 -44.60
N THR A 122 -4.00 4.75 -44.77
CA THR A 122 -5.43 4.52 -44.50
C THR A 122 -5.73 3.54 -43.35
N ARG A 123 -4.74 3.12 -42.53
CA ARG A 123 -4.99 2.16 -41.46
C ARG A 123 -4.63 2.62 -40.04
N ARG A 124 -4.37 3.89 -39.80
CA ARG A 124 -3.89 4.42 -38.52
C ARG A 124 -4.90 5.28 -37.74
N GLN A 125 -6.14 5.42 -38.15
CA GLN A 125 -7.15 6.19 -37.43
C GLN A 125 -8.14 5.32 -36.60
N GLY A 126 -8.25 4.02 -36.86
CA GLY A 126 -9.17 3.13 -36.15
C GLY A 126 -8.70 2.64 -34.77
N ASP A 127 -7.37 2.54 -34.55
CA ASP A 127 -6.83 1.87 -33.36
C ASP A 127 -6.46 2.82 -32.19
N LYS A 128 -6.63 4.12 -32.38
CA LYS A 128 -6.31 5.13 -31.34
C LYS A 128 -7.47 5.49 -30.42
N GLU A 129 -8.70 5.20 -30.78
CA GLU A 129 -9.86 5.57 -29.96
C GLU A 129 -10.32 4.49 -28.96
N THR A 130 -9.94 3.24 -29.19
CA THR A 130 -10.30 2.12 -28.30
C THR A 130 -9.32 1.92 -27.13
N ARG A 131 -8.15 2.57 -27.17
CA ARG A 131 -7.13 2.49 -26.10
C ARG A 131 -7.28 3.51 -24.96
N ARG A 132 -8.26 4.44 -25.05
CA ARG A 132 -8.43 5.53 -24.05
C ARG A 132 -9.31 5.22 -22.86
N GLN A 133 -9.78 3.99 -22.69
CA GLN A 133 -10.58 3.57 -21.52
C GLN A 133 -9.90 2.42 -20.78
N GLY A 134 -8.68 2.62 -20.26
CA GLY A 134 -7.97 1.61 -19.48
C GLY A 134 -6.47 1.85 -19.38
N GLU A 135 -6.03 3.11 -19.38
CA GLU A 135 -4.61 3.41 -19.12
C GLU A 135 -4.31 3.15 -17.65
N GLY A 136 -3.84 1.95 -17.33
CA GLY A 136 -3.12 1.67 -16.09
C GLY A 136 -1.87 2.55 -16.00
N ASP A 137 -1.42 2.85 -14.81
CA ASP A 137 -0.28 3.75 -14.56
C ASP A 137 1.07 3.09 -14.82
N GLY A 138 1.27 2.27 -15.78
CA GLY A 138 2.50 1.55 -16.13
C GLY A 138 3.64 1.49 -15.08
N ASN A 139 3.92 2.60 -14.42
CA ASN A 139 4.98 2.76 -13.42
C ASN A 139 4.53 2.34 -12.01
N LYS A 140 5.26 1.40 -11.38
CA LYS A 140 4.91 0.84 -10.05
C LYS A 140 4.89 1.89 -8.94
N TRP A 141 5.82 2.87 -8.96
CA TRP A 141 5.87 3.93 -7.96
C TRP A 141 4.65 4.84 -8.03
N VAL A 142 4.28 5.28 -9.23
CA VAL A 142 3.08 6.10 -9.43
C VAL A 142 1.84 5.35 -8.99
N TYR A 143 1.74 4.08 -9.37
CA TYR A 143 0.65 3.19 -9.01
C TYR A 143 0.55 2.98 -7.49
N GLY A 144 1.68 2.64 -6.84
CA GLY A 144 1.76 2.45 -5.39
C GLY A 144 1.38 3.71 -4.62
N ARG A 145 1.84 4.89 -5.06
CA ARG A 145 1.44 6.18 -4.47
C ARG A 145 -0.07 6.42 -4.56
N ARG A 146 -0.69 6.14 -5.70
CA ARG A 146 -2.15 6.28 -5.86
C ARG A 146 -2.91 5.36 -4.93
N LEU A 147 -2.48 4.11 -4.80
CA LEU A 147 -3.05 3.18 -3.82
C LEU A 147 -2.88 3.68 -2.38
N ALA A 148 -1.69 4.16 -2.02
CA ALA A 148 -1.41 4.69 -0.69
C ALA A 148 -2.29 5.91 -0.36
N VAL A 149 -2.46 6.82 -1.34
CA VAL A 149 -3.35 7.98 -1.20
C VAL A 149 -4.80 7.55 -1.05
N ALA A 150 -5.28 6.60 -1.86
CA ALA A 150 -6.67 6.13 -1.80
C ALA A 150 -6.98 5.49 -0.44
N LEU A 151 -6.11 4.59 0.05
CA LEU A 151 -6.25 3.95 1.36
C LEU A 151 -6.18 4.97 2.51
N GLY A 152 -5.23 5.90 2.42
CA GLY A 152 -5.09 6.97 3.41
C GLY A 152 -6.31 7.89 3.43
N TYR A 153 -6.89 8.21 2.25
CA TYR A 153 -8.11 9.01 2.16
C TYR A 153 -9.32 8.31 2.79
N ILE A 154 -9.50 7.01 2.52
CA ILE A 154 -10.55 6.21 3.15
C ILE A 154 -10.42 6.27 4.67
N ALA A 155 -9.22 6.04 5.22
CA ALA A 155 -8.96 6.10 6.65
C ALA A 155 -9.29 7.48 7.25
N LEU A 156 -8.82 8.56 6.61
CA LEU A 156 -9.05 9.92 7.09
C LEU A 156 -10.52 10.34 7.05
N VAL A 157 -11.27 9.90 6.05
CA VAL A 157 -12.71 10.18 5.95
C VAL A 157 -13.51 9.38 6.97
N ALA A 158 -13.09 8.14 7.23
CA ALA A 158 -13.69 7.30 8.28
C ALA A 158 -13.40 7.80 9.71
N GLY A 159 -12.47 8.75 9.89
CA GLY A 159 -12.03 9.20 11.21
C GLY A 159 -10.92 8.36 11.85
N ASP A 160 -10.43 7.35 11.13
CA ASP A 160 -9.36 6.48 11.57
C ASP A 160 -8.02 7.21 11.76
N GLN A 161 -7.14 6.63 12.56
CA GLN A 161 -5.79 7.15 12.74
C GLN A 161 -4.89 6.65 11.60
N LEU A 162 -4.45 7.56 10.73
CA LEU A 162 -3.57 7.24 9.61
C LEU A 162 -2.11 7.53 9.92
N LYS A 163 -1.24 6.56 9.63
CA LYS A 163 0.21 6.71 9.53
C LYS A 163 0.68 6.14 8.20
N VAL A 164 1.44 6.91 7.44
CA VAL A 164 2.09 6.45 6.19
C VAL A 164 3.59 6.48 6.38
N ALA A 165 4.28 5.43 5.98
CA ALA A 165 5.74 5.38 5.96
C ALA A 165 6.21 4.93 4.57
N VAL A 166 7.22 5.63 4.03
CA VAL A 166 7.88 5.23 2.80
C VAL A 166 9.18 4.52 3.16
N LEU A 167 9.32 3.31 2.66
CA LEU A 167 10.44 2.41 2.90
C LEU A 167 11.50 2.69 1.85
N GLN A 168 12.50 3.49 2.19
CA GLN A 168 13.56 3.88 1.28
C GLN A 168 14.88 4.03 2.04
N SER A 169 15.95 3.47 1.50
CA SER A 169 17.30 3.75 1.99
C SER A 169 17.76 5.12 1.47
N PRO A 170 18.47 5.90 2.27
CA PRO A 170 18.98 7.18 1.79
C PRO A 170 19.92 6.95 0.59
N ILE A 171 19.66 7.70 -0.48
CA ILE A 171 20.56 7.78 -1.63
C ILE A 171 21.78 8.58 -1.18
N SER A 172 22.75 7.96 -0.55
CA SER A 172 23.99 8.63 -0.22
C SER A 172 25.20 7.75 -0.46
N ASN A 173 25.85 8.00 -1.60
CA ASN A 173 27.23 7.54 -1.86
C ASN A 173 28.27 8.23 -0.97
N LEU A 174 27.88 8.95 0.10
CA LEU A 174 28.77 9.87 0.81
C LEU A 174 28.90 9.65 2.32
N GLN A 175 28.20 8.69 2.93
CA GLN A 175 28.45 8.38 4.35
C GLN A 175 28.41 6.89 4.62
N PRO A 176 29.39 6.35 5.37
CA PRO A 176 29.36 4.96 5.82
C PRO A 176 28.13 4.73 6.70
N PRO A 177 27.62 3.50 6.81
CA PRO A 177 26.44 3.18 7.61
C PRO A 177 26.75 3.35 9.11
N THR A 178 26.76 4.60 9.56
CA THR A 178 26.85 4.89 11.00
C THR A 178 25.44 4.88 11.58
N SER A 179 25.10 3.72 12.16
CA SER A 179 24.28 3.58 13.37
C SER A 179 23.18 4.62 13.59
N ASN A 180 22.04 4.47 12.98
CA ASN A 180 20.72 4.67 13.58
C ASN A 180 19.63 4.57 12.52
N PHE A 181 19.21 3.35 12.21
CA PHE A 181 18.03 3.07 11.39
C PHE A 181 16.77 3.84 11.87
N GLN A 182 16.68 4.14 13.15
CA GLN A 182 15.55 4.88 13.71
C GLN A 182 15.47 6.35 13.25
N SER A 183 16.60 7.02 13.01
CA SER A 183 16.60 8.41 12.54
C SER A 183 16.27 8.52 11.04
N GLN A 184 16.58 7.48 10.27
CA GLN A 184 16.31 7.44 8.83
C GLN A 184 14.82 7.19 8.52
N ILE A 185 14.13 6.39 9.35
CA ILE A 185 12.68 6.12 9.21
C ILE A 185 11.85 7.38 9.48
N SER A 186 12.31 8.28 10.35
CA SER A 186 11.50 9.43 10.79
C SER A 186 11.26 10.48 9.70
N ASN A 187 12.15 10.60 8.72
CA ASN A 187 12.05 11.64 7.69
C ASN A 187 11.05 11.31 6.56
N LEU A 188 10.68 10.04 6.40
CA LEU A 188 9.77 9.56 5.37
C LEU A 188 8.46 9.02 5.97
N GLN A 189 7.95 9.72 7.00
CA GLN A 189 6.69 9.38 7.64
C GLN A 189 5.72 10.55 7.63
N PHE A 190 4.47 10.21 7.40
CA PHE A 190 3.32 11.11 7.54
C PHE A 190 2.40 10.60 8.66
N GLY A 191 2.08 11.47 9.60
CA GLY A 191 1.21 11.10 10.71
C GLY A 191 1.98 10.63 11.96
N PRO A 192 1.25 10.11 12.96
CA PRO A 192 -0.17 9.75 12.95
C PRO A 192 -1.10 10.98 12.94
N VAL A 193 -2.08 10.98 12.06
CA VAL A 193 -3.08 12.04 11.90
C VAL A 193 -4.48 11.47 11.73
N ARG A 194 -5.50 12.31 11.92
CA ARG A 194 -6.92 11.96 11.79
C ARG A 194 -7.70 13.04 11.07
N GLY A 195 -8.81 12.62 10.49
CA GLY A 195 -9.83 13.51 9.93
C GLY A 195 -9.55 13.98 8.51
N ARG A 196 -10.63 14.19 7.77
CA ARG A 196 -10.65 14.57 6.35
C ARG A 196 -9.78 15.79 6.01
N GLY A 197 -9.64 16.74 6.94
CA GLY A 197 -8.83 17.95 6.75
C GLY A 197 -7.34 17.68 6.46
N GLN A 198 -6.84 16.47 6.79
CA GLN A 198 -5.44 16.08 6.55
C GLN A 198 -5.21 15.53 5.13
N ALA A 199 -6.26 15.28 4.36
CA ALA A 199 -6.16 14.63 3.06
C ALA A 199 -5.28 15.41 2.07
N LEU A 200 -5.43 16.74 2.01
CA LEU A 200 -4.62 17.56 1.10
C LEU A 200 -3.11 17.52 1.49
N ARG A 201 -2.82 17.50 2.79
CA ARG A 201 -1.44 17.38 3.27
C ARG A 201 -0.83 16.01 2.92
N LEU A 202 -1.63 14.94 3.03
CA LEU A 202 -1.22 13.60 2.60
C LEU A 202 -0.91 13.58 1.10
N PHE A 203 -1.76 14.14 0.27
CA PHE A 203 -1.58 14.20 -1.18
C PHE A 203 -0.30 14.93 -1.56
N ASN A 204 -0.12 16.15 -1.05
CA ASN A 204 1.07 16.96 -1.35
C ASN A 204 2.35 16.30 -0.85
N TRP A 205 2.30 15.63 0.31
CA TRP A 205 3.46 14.94 0.87
C TRP A 205 3.86 13.75 -0.01
N LEU A 206 2.91 12.88 -0.41
CA LEU A 206 3.20 11.73 -1.27
C LEU A 206 3.61 12.15 -2.69
N GLU A 207 3.05 13.24 -3.21
CA GLU A 207 3.39 13.78 -4.53
C GLU A 207 4.83 14.31 -4.60
N GLY A 208 5.34 14.85 -3.49
CA GLY A 208 6.71 15.36 -3.38
C GLY A 208 7.78 14.28 -3.19
N LEU A 209 7.40 13.01 -3.04
CA LEU A 209 8.35 11.91 -2.84
C LEU A 209 8.78 11.29 -4.18
N VAL A 210 10.03 10.87 -4.23
CA VAL A 210 10.65 10.18 -5.37
C VAL A 210 11.14 8.82 -4.90
N ALA A 211 10.94 7.78 -5.71
CA ALA A 211 11.52 6.46 -5.43
C ALA A 211 13.03 6.46 -5.72
N GLY A 212 13.75 5.54 -5.10
CA GLY A 212 15.18 5.35 -5.33
C GLY A 212 15.90 4.71 -4.14
N GLY A 213 17.14 4.29 -4.36
CA GLY A 213 17.95 3.61 -3.37
C GLY A 213 17.69 2.11 -3.28
N ALA A 214 18.49 1.45 -2.46
CA ALA A 214 18.38 0.01 -2.24
C ALA A 214 17.27 -0.34 -1.24
N THR A 215 16.76 -1.57 -1.32
CA THR A 215 15.68 -2.06 -0.47
C THR A 215 16.18 -3.06 0.56
N ASP A 216 15.91 -2.80 1.85
CA ASP A 216 15.95 -3.79 2.92
C ASP A 216 14.57 -3.86 3.59
N LEU A 217 13.66 -4.62 3.01
CA LEU A 217 12.31 -4.78 3.55
C LEU A 217 12.31 -5.41 4.95
N ASN A 218 13.14 -6.42 5.19
CA ASN A 218 13.21 -7.04 6.51
C ASN A 218 13.68 -6.06 7.59
N GLY A 219 14.75 -5.33 7.34
CA GLY A 219 15.28 -4.33 8.27
C GLY A 219 14.27 -3.24 8.54
N PHE A 220 13.65 -2.72 7.49
CA PHE A 220 12.65 -1.65 7.56
C PHE A 220 11.41 -2.06 8.36
N LEU A 221 10.80 -3.19 8.01
CA LEU A 221 9.57 -3.66 8.66
C LEU A 221 9.81 -4.00 10.13
N ARG A 222 10.97 -4.59 10.46
CA ARG A 222 11.37 -4.83 11.86
C ARG A 222 11.56 -3.52 12.62
N ALA A 223 12.28 -2.56 12.05
CA ALA A 223 12.47 -1.26 12.68
C ALA A 223 11.14 -0.52 12.87
N TYR A 224 10.24 -0.59 11.87
CA TYR A 224 8.89 -0.03 11.98
C TYR A 224 8.07 -0.69 13.10
N ALA A 225 8.13 -2.01 13.22
CA ALA A 225 7.46 -2.75 14.28
C ALA A 225 7.99 -2.34 15.68
N VAL A 226 9.32 -2.13 15.81
CA VAL A 226 9.96 -1.71 17.08
C VAL A 226 9.67 -0.26 17.40
N ALA A 227 9.61 0.66 16.41
CA ALA A 227 9.33 2.08 16.63
C ALA A 227 8.01 2.34 17.36
N GLY A 228 7.18 1.33 17.47
CA GLY A 228 5.98 1.35 18.26
C GLY A 228 4.85 2.12 17.58
N GLY A 229 3.79 2.27 18.34
CA GLY A 229 2.53 2.83 17.91
C GLY A 229 1.41 1.88 18.25
N ARG A 230 0.19 2.35 18.06
CA ARG A 230 -1.01 1.52 18.24
C ARG A 230 -1.04 0.45 17.14
N PRO A 231 -1.12 -0.84 17.45
CA PRO A 231 -1.30 -1.86 16.43
C PRO A 231 -2.62 -1.64 15.68
N GLY A 232 -2.65 -2.04 14.43
CA GLY A 232 -3.80 -1.84 13.57
C GLY A 232 -3.64 -2.55 12.23
N LEU A 233 -4.36 -2.09 11.22
CA LEU A 233 -4.25 -2.58 9.86
C LEU A 233 -2.97 -2.02 9.22
N ALA A 234 -2.03 -2.89 8.86
CA ALA A 234 -0.80 -2.52 8.15
C ALA A 234 -0.86 -3.01 6.70
N VAL A 235 -0.87 -2.09 5.74
CA VAL A 235 -0.88 -2.39 4.30
C VAL A 235 0.48 -2.08 3.73
N LEU A 236 1.23 -3.13 3.35
CA LEU A 236 2.49 -3.03 2.64
C LEU A 236 2.23 -3.03 1.13
N ILE A 237 2.71 -2.02 0.43
CA ILE A 237 2.65 -1.89 -1.04
C ILE A 237 4.09 -1.96 -1.55
N SER A 238 4.46 -3.05 -2.25
CA SER A 238 5.83 -3.32 -2.67
C SER A 238 5.83 -4.34 -3.82
N ASP A 239 6.89 -4.35 -4.61
CA ASP A 239 7.18 -5.43 -5.56
C ASP A 239 7.89 -6.62 -4.90
N LEU A 240 8.25 -6.52 -3.62
CA LEU A 240 8.93 -7.54 -2.81
C LEU A 240 10.32 -7.94 -3.36
N PHE A 241 10.89 -7.19 -4.28
CA PHE A 241 12.26 -7.38 -4.76
C PHE A 241 13.26 -6.86 -3.72
N SER A 242 13.49 -7.65 -2.68
CA SER A 242 14.46 -7.33 -1.63
C SER A 242 15.45 -8.47 -1.47
N PRO A 243 16.76 -8.26 -1.67
CA PRO A 243 17.77 -9.31 -1.52
C PRO A 243 17.76 -9.96 -0.13
N GLY A 244 17.47 -9.18 0.91
CA GLY A 244 17.33 -9.66 2.29
C GLY A 244 15.98 -10.33 2.58
N GLY A 245 15.07 -10.41 1.60
CA GLY A 245 13.72 -10.95 1.77
C GLY A 245 12.79 -10.01 2.57
N TYR A 246 11.63 -10.52 2.94
CA TYR A 246 10.54 -9.76 3.59
C TYR A 246 9.86 -10.54 4.75
N ALA A 247 10.09 -11.85 4.83
CA ALA A 247 9.33 -12.75 5.70
C ALA A 247 9.50 -12.47 7.20
N GLU A 248 10.72 -12.12 7.63
CA GLU A 248 11.00 -11.76 9.02
C GLU A 248 10.34 -10.44 9.40
N GLY A 249 10.36 -9.47 8.48
CA GLY A 249 9.70 -8.19 8.68
C GLY A 249 8.18 -8.32 8.83
N LEU A 250 7.54 -9.15 8.00
CA LEU A 250 6.12 -9.46 8.12
C LEU A 250 5.81 -10.15 9.46
N THR A 251 6.67 -11.09 9.89
CA THR A 251 6.54 -11.74 11.20
C THR A 251 6.64 -10.74 12.34
N ALA A 252 7.57 -9.78 12.27
CA ALA A 252 7.74 -8.75 13.29
C ALA A 252 6.50 -7.83 13.40
N LEU A 253 5.90 -7.43 12.26
CA LEU A 253 4.65 -6.65 12.25
C LEU A 253 3.49 -7.44 12.87
N ALA A 254 3.31 -8.71 12.49
CA ALA A 254 2.26 -9.58 13.02
C ALA A 254 2.44 -9.82 14.53
N ALA A 255 3.68 -10.09 14.98
CA ALA A 255 4.01 -10.25 16.40
C ALA A 255 3.72 -8.99 17.23
N ARG A 256 3.78 -7.81 16.60
CA ARG A 256 3.43 -6.54 17.25
C ARG A 256 1.91 -6.32 17.34
N GLY A 257 1.12 -7.21 16.77
CA GLY A 257 -0.34 -7.14 16.75
C GLY A 257 -0.93 -6.40 15.56
N HIS A 258 -0.13 -6.12 14.53
CA HIS A 258 -0.68 -5.60 13.28
C HIS A 258 -1.35 -6.71 12.49
N GLU A 259 -2.50 -6.41 11.91
CA GLU A 259 -3.09 -7.22 10.85
C GLU A 259 -2.49 -6.79 9.51
N VAL A 260 -1.70 -7.67 8.90
CA VAL A 260 -0.88 -7.32 7.75
C VAL A 260 -1.56 -7.71 6.43
N VAL A 261 -1.50 -6.80 5.48
CA VAL A 261 -1.90 -6.98 4.08
C VAL A 261 -0.72 -6.64 3.20
N VAL A 262 -0.40 -7.50 2.26
CA VAL A 262 0.62 -7.25 1.23
C VAL A 262 -0.07 -7.04 -0.09
N VAL A 263 0.08 -5.86 -0.67
CA VAL A 263 -0.27 -5.53 -2.04
C VAL A 263 1.00 -5.63 -2.87
N HIS A 264 1.12 -6.75 -3.60
CA HIS A 264 2.29 -7.07 -4.41
C HIS A 264 2.11 -6.48 -5.80
N VAL A 265 2.89 -5.45 -6.13
CA VAL A 265 2.75 -4.67 -7.36
C VAL A 265 3.84 -5.04 -8.35
N LEU A 266 3.45 -5.51 -9.53
CA LEU A 266 4.34 -5.80 -10.65
C LEU A 266 3.91 -5.03 -11.91
N ALA A 267 4.89 -4.65 -12.72
CA ALA A 267 4.59 -4.11 -14.04
C ALA A 267 4.30 -5.26 -15.03
N PRO A 268 3.45 -5.06 -16.05
CA PRO A 268 3.18 -6.08 -17.07
C PRO A 268 4.44 -6.62 -17.75
N ASP A 269 5.41 -5.75 -18.00
CA ASP A 269 6.70 -6.12 -18.61
C ASP A 269 7.58 -6.98 -17.69
N GLU A 270 7.35 -6.95 -16.38
CA GLU A 270 7.99 -7.86 -15.42
C GLU A 270 7.27 -9.21 -15.38
N VAL A 271 5.99 -9.25 -15.71
CA VAL A 271 5.22 -10.50 -15.75
C VAL A 271 5.45 -11.24 -17.06
N ASP A 272 5.43 -10.51 -18.16
CA ASP A 272 5.65 -11.03 -19.52
C ASP A 272 6.56 -10.08 -20.31
N PRO A 273 7.88 -10.22 -20.17
CA PRO A 273 8.84 -9.37 -20.86
C PRO A 273 8.62 -9.42 -22.37
N PRO A 274 8.35 -8.27 -23.05
CA PRO A 274 8.07 -8.21 -24.49
C PRO A 274 9.32 -8.36 -25.36
N LEU A 275 10.41 -8.84 -24.78
CA LEU A 275 11.77 -8.74 -25.31
C LEU A 275 12.20 -10.06 -25.95
N GLY A 276 12.89 -9.96 -27.07
CA GLY A 276 13.58 -11.06 -27.75
C GLY A 276 14.92 -10.58 -28.30
N GLY A 277 15.92 -11.45 -28.32
CA GLY A 277 17.27 -11.15 -28.79
C GLY A 277 18.27 -10.87 -27.66
N ASP A 278 19.38 -10.23 -28.01
CA ASP A 278 20.46 -9.93 -27.08
C ASP A 278 20.14 -8.64 -26.29
N LEU A 279 20.10 -8.77 -24.99
CA LEU A 279 19.76 -7.70 -24.07
C LEU A 279 20.87 -7.47 -23.06
N ARG A 280 21.10 -6.23 -22.73
CA ARG A 280 21.91 -5.83 -21.59
C ARG A 280 20.98 -5.42 -20.45
N LEU A 281 20.87 -6.29 -19.45
CA LEU A 281 20.15 -6.01 -18.22
C LEU A 281 21.00 -5.16 -17.29
N VAL A 282 20.41 -4.14 -16.71
CA VAL A 282 21.07 -3.28 -15.70
C VAL A 282 20.24 -3.36 -14.44
N ASP A 283 20.87 -3.77 -13.34
CA ASP A 283 20.26 -3.70 -12.02
C ASP A 283 20.18 -2.23 -11.58
N VAL A 284 18.97 -1.75 -11.33
CA VAL A 284 18.70 -0.34 -11.00
C VAL A 284 19.25 0.05 -9.62
N GLU A 285 19.38 -0.91 -8.69
CA GLU A 285 19.84 -0.67 -7.32
C GLU A 285 21.36 -0.75 -7.20
N THR A 286 21.99 -1.71 -7.88
CA THR A 286 23.45 -1.96 -7.80
C THR A 286 24.23 -1.37 -8.97
N GLY A 287 23.57 -1.12 -10.11
CA GLY A 287 24.22 -0.71 -11.36
C GLY A 287 24.96 -1.85 -12.06
N GLU A 288 24.89 -3.08 -11.57
CA GLU A 288 25.48 -4.24 -12.21
C GLU A 288 24.82 -4.51 -13.56
N THR A 289 25.62 -4.99 -14.53
CA THR A 289 25.12 -5.24 -15.88
C THR A 289 25.35 -6.70 -16.26
N GLN A 290 24.33 -7.33 -16.85
CA GLN A 290 24.39 -8.68 -17.35
C GLN A 290 23.87 -8.74 -18.79
N GLU A 291 24.63 -9.36 -19.70
CA GLU A 291 24.18 -9.64 -21.06
C GLU A 291 23.43 -10.96 -21.09
N VAL A 292 22.23 -10.97 -21.65
CA VAL A 292 21.35 -12.14 -21.71
C VAL A 292 20.71 -12.19 -23.08
N THR A 293 20.78 -13.35 -23.73
CA THR A 293 20.00 -13.62 -24.95
C THR A 293 18.63 -14.17 -24.55
N LEU A 294 17.57 -13.42 -24.83
CA LEU A 294 16.19 -13.84 -24.57
C LEU A 294 15.62 -14.59 -25.78
N ASP A 295 15.55 -15.91 -25.65
CA ASP A 295 14.81 -16.79 -26.56
C ASP A 295 13.50 -17.29 -25.92
N ALA A 296 12.70 -18.01 -26.69
CA ALA A 296 11.44 -18.58 -26.18
C ALA A 296 11.64 -19.55 -25.00
N THR A 297 12.80 -20.20 -24.91
CA THR A 297 13.15 -21.14 -23.84
C THR A 297 13.39 -20.38 -22.53
N VAL A 298 14.18 -19.30 -22.60
CA VAL A 298 14.48 -18.43 -21.46
C VAL A 298 13.20 -17.73 -20.97
N GLN A 299 12.35 -17.25 -21.87
CA GLN A 299 11.05 -16.71 -21.49
C GLN A 299 10.18 -17.73 -20.76
N GLY A 300 10.15 -18.97 -21.26
CA GLY A 300 9.41 -20.06 -20.60
C GLY A 300 9.96 -20.40 -19.22
N LEU A 301 11.28 -20.35 -19.02
CA LEU A 301 11.92 -20.52 -17.71
C LEU A 301 11.58 -19.37 -16.78
N TYR A 302 11.66 -18.14 -17.26
CA TYR A 302 11.33 -16.95 -16.51
C TYR A 302 9.89 -16.99 -15.97
N ARG A 303 8.89 -17.26 -16.85
CA ARG A 303 7.49 -17.36 -16.45
C ARG A 303 7.26 -18.43 -15.39
N ARG A 304 7.92 -19.60 -15.51
CA ARG A 304 7.84 -20.67 -14.49
C ARG A 304 8.45 -20.22 -13.17
N ARG A 305 9.60 -19.54 -13.22
CA ARG A 305 10.26 -19.04 -11.99
C ARG A 305 9.43 -17.97 -11.30
N LEU A 306 8.86 -17.04 -12.07
CA LEU A 306 7.98 -16.01 -11.54
C LEU A 306 6.71 -16.61 -10.89
N ALA A 307 6.10 -17.63 -11.54
CA ALA A 307 4.95 -18.32 -10.97
C ALA A 307 5.31 -19.02 -9.66
N ALA A 308 6.43 -19.77 -9.61
CA ALA A 308 6.92 -20.42 -8.41
C ALA A 308 7.18 -19.40 -7.29
N TRP A 309 7.81 -18.28 -7.60
CA TRP A 309 8.05 -17.22 -6.63
C TRP A 309 6.75 -16.60 -6.08
N ARG A 310 5.74 -16.36 -6.94
CA ARG A 310 4.40 -15.90 -6.49
C ARG A 310 3.74 -16.94 -5.56
N GLU A 311 3.93 -18.23 -5.80
CA GLU A 311 3.45 -19.29 -4.91
C GLU A 311 4.21 -19.30 -3.57
N GLU A 312 5.53 -19.11 -3.58
CA GLU A 312 6.37 -18.97 -2.38
C GLU A 312 5.89 -17.77 -1.52
N ILE A 313 5.61 -16.61 -2.15
CA ILE A 313 5.05 -15.43 -1.46
C ILE A 313 3.70 -15.77 -0.84
N THR A 314 2.82 -16.40 -1.61
CA THR A 314 1.48 -16.78 -1.15
C THR A 314 1.56 -17.71 0.05
N ALA A 315 2.43 -18.72 0.02
CA ALA A 315 2.65 -19.65 1.12
C ALA A 315 3.23 -18.92 2.35
N ALA A 316 4.22 -18.05 2.14
CA ALA A 316 4.84 -17.26 3.21
C ALA A 316 3.84 -16.33 3.90
N CYS A 317 2.96 -15.68 3.14
CA CYS A 317 1.89 -14.84 3.66
C CYS A 317 0.86 -15.67 4.42
N ARG A 318 0.39 -16.79 3.86
CA ARG A 318 -0.59 -17.67 4.49
C ARG A 318 -0.09 -18.24 5.83
N ALA A 319 1.18 -18.64 5.91
CA ALA A 319 1.78 -19.16 7.14
C ALA A 319 1.81 -18.13 8.29
N ARG A 320 1.62 -16.84 7.99
CA ARG A 320 1.65 -15.71 8.94
C ARG A 320 0.31 -15.02 9.12
N ASP A 321 -0.76 -15.56 8.59
CA ASP A 321 -2.09 -14.93 8.53
C ASP A 321 -2.06 -13.54 7.86
N VAL A 322 -1.15 -13.36 6.90
CA VAL A 322 -1.02 -12.15 6.08
C VAL A 322 -1.88 -12.28 4.84
N ARG A 323 -2.72 -11.29 4.56
CA ARG A 323 -3.51 -11.23 3.32
C ARG A 323 -2.61 -10.80 2.17
N TYR A 324 -2.63 -11.55 1.09
CA TYR A 324 -1.83 -11.30 -0.09
C TYR A 324 -2.72 -10.92 -1.28
N VAL A 325 -2.40 -9.82 -1.93
CA VAL A 325 -3.12 -9.25 -3.07
C VAL A 325 -2.13 -8.97 -4.19
N PRO A 326 -1.99 -9.87 -5.17
CA PRO A 326 -1.18 -9.62 -6.36
C PRO A 326 -1.90 -8.62 -7.27
N VAL A 327 -1.16 -7.66 -7.80
CA VAL A 327 -1.67 -6.59 -8.66
C VAL A 327 -0.66 -6.32 -9.77
N GLU A 328 -1.15 -6.15 -10.99
CA GLU A 328 -0.39 -5.68 -12.14
C GLU A 328 -0.78 -4.22 -12.45
N THR A 329 0.20 -3.39 -12.84
CA THR A 329 -0.02 -1.94 -12.99
C THR A 329 -0.87 -1.55 -14.20
N ASP A 330 -1.17 -2.48 -15.11
CA ASP A 330 -2.15 -2.31 -16.18
C ASP A 330 -3.61 -2.40 -15.68
N VAL A 331 -3.81 -2.99 -14.50
CA VAL A 331 -5.13 -3.00 -13.85
C VAL A 331 -5.38 -1.62 -13.24
N PRO A 332 -6.48 -0.92 -13.59
CA PRO A 332 -6.79 0.38 -13.00
C PRO A 332 -6.81 0.29 -11.46
N PHE A 333 -6.06 1.20 -10.80
CA PHE A 333 -5.92 1.16 -9.33
C PHE A 333 -7.28 1.31 -8.62
N GLU A 334 -8.25 1.99 -9.24
CA GLU A 334 -9.63 2.08 -8.76
C GLU A 334 -10.26 0.68 -8.61
N ARG A 335 -10.02 -0.19 -9.58
CA ARG A 335 -10.51 -1.57 -9.53
C ARG A 335 -9.89 -2.32 -8.37
N VAL A 336 -8.59 -2.13 -8.10
CA VAL A 336 -7.94 -2.76 -6.95
C VAL A 336 -8.58 -2.32 -5.64
N VAL A 337 -8.77 -1.00 -5.46
CA VAL A 337 -9.39 -0.47 -4.23
C VAL A 337 -10.84 -0.91 -4.08
N LEU A 338 -11.64 -0.84 -5.16
CA LEU A 338 -13.07 -1.07 -5.10
C LEU A 338 -13.47 -2.55 -5.12
N TYR A 339 -12.64 -3.44 -5.70
CA TYR A 339 -12.99 -4.84 -5.88
C TYR A 339 -11.99 -5.80 -5.24
N GLU A 340 -10.68 -5.70 -5.55
CA GLU A 340 -9.71 -6.69 -5.06
C GLU A 340 -9.53 -6.60 -3.53
N LEU A 341 -9.37 -5.40 -2.98
CA LEU A 341 -9.26 -5.20 -1.54
C LEU A 341 -10.58 -5.51 -0.80
N ARG A 342 -11.73 -5.34 -1.46
CA ARG A 342 -13.01 -5.79 -0.89
C ARG A 342 -13.13 -7.31 -0.88
N ARG A 343 -12.70 -7.98 -1.94
CA ARG A 343 -12.72 -9.45 -2.03
C ARG A 343 -11.93 -10.11 -0.91
N VAL A 344 -10.80 -9.52 -0.52
CA VAL A 344 -9.99 -10.02 0.60
C VAL A 344 -10.41 -9.45 1.96
N GLY A 345 -11.45 -8.62 2.00
CA GLY A 345 -12.04 -8.09 3.24
C GLY A 345 -11.19 -7.01 3.92
N VAL A 346 -10.41 -6.24 3.15
CA VAL A 346 -9.64 -5.07 3.62
C VAL A 346 -10.48 -3.81 3.56
N VAL A 347 -11.34 -3.72 2.55
CA VAL A 347 -12.25 -2.60 2.32
C VAL A 347 -13.69 -3.12 2.36
N ARG A 348 -14.61 -2.34 2.92
CA ARG A 348 -16.04 -2.64 2.97
C ARG A 348 -16.85 -1.49 2.39
#